data_ccee91954b9c53f802b65260cfe178b4
#
_entry.id   ccee91954b9c53f802b65260cfe178b4
#
_cell.length_a   1.000
_cell.length_b   1.000
_cell.length_c   1.000
_cell.angle_alpha   90.00
_cell.angle_beta   90.00
_cell.angle_gamma   90.00
#
_symmetry.space_group_name_H-M   'P 1'
#
loop_
_entity.id
_entity.type
_entity.pdbx_description
1 polymer ?
#
loop_
_entity_poly.entity_id
_entity_poly.type
_entity_poly.pdbx_seq_one_letter_code
_entity_poly.pdbx_strand_id
1 'polypeptide(L)'
;MDIKYIPEPFRIKMVEPIKMLTREERIEKIKKAKYNVFNLAGEDCYIDLLTDSGTNAMSDAMWAGILHGDEAYAGSRSYYKLLEAGKDIFNYGFFQPVHQGRAAEKVLFGTLLGPGKYAISNMFFDTTRAHVELAGARAIDCVVEEAKNPTIRAPFKGNMDVDRLEKLINQYGAENIGLVVMTITNNSAGGQPVSVQNIRETAAVCRKYKIPMDIDAARYAENAYFVKQREEEFKNSTIKEIVRETFSYADMFTMSAKKDTLVNIGGLIGIKDANSPLISEVKARCISFEGFTSYGGLAGRDLEALSIGLYEGLNEDYLRYRIGQGEYLAARLDEAGIAYQAPVGGHGLFIDAAALLPQIPYYEFPGQALAIELYIEAGIRACDIGSYMLGNDPDTKEQLHADFEFTRLAIPRRVYTQAHLDVIADALIAIKERAKDIKGYRITWEPPILRHFQAHLEPVE
;
A
#
# COMPACT_ATOMS: atom_id res chain seq x y z
N MET A 1 -28.82 -18.43 -9.69
CA MET A 1 -27.88 -19.50 -9.26
C MET A 1 -27.12 -18.93 -8.09
N ASP A 2 -27.30 -19.49 -6.92
CA ASP A 2 -26.52 -19.07 -5.73
C ASP A 2 -25.10 -19.62 -5.89
N ILE A 3 -24.17 -18.73 -6.27
CA ILE A 3 -22.77 -19.09 -6.46
C ILE A 3 -22.12 -19.07 -5.09
N LYS A 4 -21.67 -20.24 -4.61
CA LYS A 4 -21.03 -20.40 -3.29
C LYS A 4 -19.68 -19.68 -3.20
N TYR A 5 -18.94 -19.58 -4.30
CA TYR A 5 -17.63 -18.96 -4.38
C TYR A 5 -17.64 -17.85 -5.43
N ILE A 6 -16.82 -16.83 -5.25
CA ILE A 6 -16.63 -15.76 -6.25
C ILE A 6 -15.63 -16.27 -7.29
N PRO A 7 -16.06 -16.54 -8.54
CA PRO A 7 -15.15 -17.06 -9.55
C PRO A 7 -14.22 -15.98 -10.08
N GLU A 8 -13.08 -16.40 -10.62
CA GLU A 8 -12.14 -15.54 -11.32
C GLU A 8 -12.82 -14.91 -12.56
N PRO A 9 -12.84 -13.57 -12.71
CA PRO A 9 -13.41 -12.89 -13.87
C PRO A 9 -12.42 -12.84 -15.06
N PHE A 10 -11.42 -13.73 -15.11
CA PHE A 10 -10.40 -13.81 -16.16
C PHE A 10 -9.97 -15.24 -16.45
N ARG A 11 -9.26 -15.42 -17.58
CA ARG A 11 -8.61 -16.68 -17.96
C ARG A 11 -7.10 -16.51 -17.92
N ILE A 12 -6.38 -17.52 -17.41
CA ILE A 12 -4.93 -17.54 -17.41
C ILE A 12 -4.43 -17.89 -18.81
N LYS A 13 -3.71 -16.95 -19.45
CA LYS A 13 -3.11 -17.15 -20.78
C LYS A 13 -1.58 -17.27 -20.76
N MET A 14 -0.94 -16.81 -19.68
CA MET A 14 0.51 -16.86 -19.50
C MET A 14 0.81 -17.43 -18.12
N VAL A 15 1.85 -18.25 -18.04
CA VAL A 15 2.27 -18.88 -16.78
C VAL A 15 3.77 -18.64 -16.56
N GLU A 16 4.14 -18.43 -15.31
CA GLU A 16 5.52 -18.34 -14.84
C GLU A 16 5.81 -19.56 -13.96
N PRO A 17 6.75 -20.46 -14.34
CA PRO A 17 7.07 -21.63 -13.53
C PRO A 17 7.68 -21.23 -12.18
N ILE A 18 7.27 -21.93 -11.11
CA ILE A 18 7.74 -21.71 -9.75
C ILE A 18 8.57 -22.92 -9.29
N LYS A 19 9.67 -22.69 -8.58
CA LYS A 19 10.41 -23.72 -7.89
C LYS A 19 9.66 -24.20 -6.64
N MET A 20 9.59 -25.52 -6.49
CA MET A 20 9.05 -26.18 -5.31
C MET A 20 10.19 -26.67 -4.42
N LEU A 21 10.69 -25.82 -3.52
CA LEU A 21 11.77 -26.16 -2.60
C LEU A 21 11.27 -27.04 -1.45
N THR A 22 12.11 -27.99 -1.00
CA THR A 22 11.87 -28.74 0.23
C THR A 22 12.02 -27.83 1.47
N ARG A 23 11.54 -28.29 2.62
CA ARG A 23 11.67 -27.55 3.87
C ARG A 23 13.14 -27.31 4.25
N GLU A 24 14.00 -28.30 4.05
CA GLU A 24 15.44 -28.21 4.30
C GLU A 24 16.11 -27.17 3.41
N GLU A 25 15.79 -27.16 2.11
CA GLU A 25 16.28 -26.15 1.18
C GLU A 25 15.84 -24.73 1.59
N ARG A 26 14.58 -24.55 2.02
CA ARG A 26 14.09 -23.25 2.50
C ARG A 26 14.83 -22.79 3.76
N ILE A 27 15.11 -23.69 4.71
CA ILE A 27 15.92 -23.38 5.89
C ILE A 27 17.32 -22.89 5.49
N GLU A 28 17.96 -23.53 4.53
CA GLU A 28 19.28 -23.07 4.06
C GLU A 28 19.22 -21.73 3.33
N LYS A 29 18.16 -21.50 2.54
CA LYS A 29 17.95 -20.21 1.85
C LYS A 29 17.74 -19.05 2.81
N ILE A 30 16.89 -19.19 3.84
CA ILE A 30 16.65 -18.11 4.81
C ILE A 30 17.87 -17.83 5.68
N LYS A 31 18.67 -18.83 6.06
CA LYS A 31 19.96 -18.65 6.72
C LYS A 31 20.93 -17.87 5.86
N LYS A 32 21.05 -18.22 4.57
CA LYS A 32 21.88 -17.47 3.62
C LYS A 32 21.42 -16.02 3.44
N ALA A 33 20.12 -15.80 3.48
CA ALA A 33 19.50 -14.49 3.46
C ALA A 33 19.64 -13.72 4.79
N LYS A 34 20.37 -14.26 5.79
CA LYS A 34 20.54 -13.67 7.12
C LYS A 34 19.21 -13.43 7.83
N TYR A 35 18.26 -14.35 7.67
CA TYR A 35 16.91 -14.30 8.21
C TYR A 35 16.14 -13.02 7.86
N ASN A 36 16.53 -12.34 6.79
CA ASN A 36 15.82 -11.21 6.23
C ASN A 36 15.09 -11.63 4.94
N VAL A 37 13.76 -11.58 4.97
CA VAL A 37 12.92 -12.03 3.85
C VAL A 37 13.11 -11.19 2.57
N PHE A 38 13.60 -9.95 2.68
CA PHE A 38 13.95 -9.11 1.53
C PHE A 38 15.22 -9.58 0.79
N ASN A 39 16.07 -10.37 1.45
CA ASN A 39 17.29 -10.93 0.85
C ASN A 39 17.06 -12.28 0.17
N LEU A 40 15.84 -12.84 0.22
CA LEU A 40 15.48 -14.04 -0.51
C LEU A 40 15.39 -13.75 -2.01
N ALA A 41 15.91 -14.66 -2.84
CA ALA A 41 15.67 -14.59 -4.28
C ALA A 41 14.19 -14.88 -4.58
N GLY A 42 13.58 -14.13 -5.50
CA GLY A 42 12.16 -14.32 -5.85
C GLY A 42 11.86 -15.73 -6.37
N GLU A 43 12.77 -16.33 -7.13
CA GLU A 43 12.66 -17.69 -7.64
C GLU A 43 12.64 -18.79 -6.56
N ASP A 44 13.07 -18.47 -5.35
CA ASP A 44 13.10 -19.38 -4.20
C ASP A 44 11.82 -19.25 -3.33
N CYS A 45 10.88 -18.37 -3.70
CA CYS A 45 9.61 -18.15 -3.00
C CYS A 45 8.46 -18.83 -3.77
N TYR A 46 7.74 -19.74 -3.12
CA TYR A 46 6.58 -20.41 -3.74
C TYR A 46 5.38 -19.47 -3.85
N ILE A 47 5.03 -18.79 -2.78
CA ILE A 47 3.97 -17.77 -2.76
C ILE A 47 4.59 -16.47 -2.24
N ASP A 48 4.70 -15.45 -3.11
CA ASP A 48 5.34 -14.20 -2.76
C ASP A 48 4.30 -13.14 -2.40
N LEU A 49 4.13 -12.93 -1.10
CA LEU A 49 3.23 -11.94 -0.51
C LEU A 49 3.97 -10.75 0.13
N LEU A 50 5.23 -10.54 -0.27
CA LEU A 50 6.04 -9.44 0.25
C LEU A 50 5.39 -8.09 -0.06
N THR A 51 4.85 -7.95 -1.27
CA THR A 51 4.23 -6.72 -1.75
C THR A 51 3.21 -6.98 -2.85
N ASP A 52 2.19 -6.13 -2.90
CA ASP A 52 1.24 -6.05 -4.02
C ASP A 52 1.63 -4.97 -5.05
N SER A 53 2.83 -4.39 -4.92
CA SER A 53 3.30 -3.26 -5.74
C SER A 53 4.16 -3.72 -6.90
N GLY A 54 3.63 -3.66 -8.13
CA GLY A 54 4.35 -4.00 -9.35
C GLY A 54 4.51 -5.50 -9.60
N THR A 55 3.80 -6.32 -8.84
CA THR A 55 3.79 -7.79 -8.92
C THR A 55 2.49 -8.33 -9.54
N ASN A 56 1.70 -7.45 -10.14
CA ASN A 56 0.40 -7.76 -10.73
C ASN A 56 0.53 -8.50 -12.07
N ALA A 57 -0.46 -9.34 -12.40
CA ALA A 57 -0.62 -9.87 -13.75
C ALA A 57 -1.40 -8.88 -14.63
N MET A 58 -0.74 -8.34 -15.65
CA MET A 58 -1.35 -7.45 -16.64
C MET A 58 -2.26 -8.22 -17.60
N SER A 59 -3.31 -7.56 -18.11
CA SER A 59 -4.21 -8.12 -19.10
C SER A 59 -3.58 -8.21 -20.48
N ASP A 60 -4.21 -8.97 -21.37
CA ASP A 60 -3.83 -9.02 -22.80
C ASP A 60 -3.97 -7.66 -23.49
N ALA A 61 -4.95 -6.82 -23.08
CA ALA A 61 -5.08 -5.45 -23.55
C ALA A 61 -3.91 -4.57 -23.11
N MET A 62 -3.45 -4.70 -21.87
CA MET A 62 -2.27 -3.97 -21.37
C MET A 62 -0.99 -4.42 -22.08
N TRP A 63 -0.80 -5.73 -22.32
CA TRP A 63 0.33 -6.25 -23.10
C TRP A 63 0.27 -5.77 -24.57
N ALA A 64 -0.90 -5.74 -25.19
CA ALA A 64 -1.07 -5.15 -26.52
C ALA A 64 -0.75 -3.64 -26.49
N GLY A 65 -1.15 -2.93 -25.45
CA GLY A 65 -0.80 -1.52 -25.24
C GLY A 65 0.71 -1.29 -25.18
N ILE A 66 1.45 -2.13 -24.49
CA ILE A 66 2.92 -2.08 -24.46
C ILE A 66 3.51 -2.16 -25.87
N LEU A 67 2.97 -3.01 -26.73
CA LEU A 67 3.43 -3.14 -28.13
C LEU A 67 3.03 -1.95 -29.01
N HIS A 68 1.97 -1.20 -28.64
CA HIS A 68 1.47 -0.05 -29.36
C HIS A 68 2.03 1.30 -28.88
N GLY A 69 2.63 1.34 -27.70
CA GLY A 69 3.20 2.55 -27.13
C GLY A 69 4.27 3.18 -28.04
N ASP A 70 4.33 4.51 -28.05
CA ASP A 70 5.30 5.27 -28.87
C ASP A 70 6.41 5.87 -28.00
N GLU A 71 7.64 5.80 -28.48
CA GLU A 71 8.85 6.17 -27.74
C GLU A 71 9.29 7.61 -28.08
N ALA A 72 8.39 8.59 -28.04
CA ALA A 72 8.73 9.99 -28.24
C ALA A 72 9.24 10.63 -26.93
N TYR A 73 10.36 11.36 -27.00
CA TYR A 73 10.93 12.05 -25.83
C TYR A 73 9.98 13.13 -25.26
N ALA A 74 9.24 13.83 -26.11
CA ALA A 74 8.32 14.87 -25.71
C ALA A 74 6.98 14.71 -26.41
N GLY A 75 5.88 14.71 -25.62
CA GLY A 75 4.53 14.72 -26.16
C GLY A 75 4.16 13.47 -26.96
N SER A 76 4.48 12.28 -26.44
CA SER A 76 4.09 11.01 -27.04
C SER A 76 2.57 10.88 -27.12
N ARG A 77 2.08 10.12 -28.08
CA ARG A 77 0.65 9.79 -28.22
C ARG A 77 0.14 9.09 -26.96
N SER A 78 0.93 8.19 -26.37
CA SER A 78 0.61 7.46 -25.16
C SER A 78 0.51 8.39 -23.93
N TYR A 79 1.29 9.49 -23.90
CA TYR A 79 1.12 10.52 -22.87
C TYR A 79 -0.26 11.20 -22.94
N TYR A 80 -0.70 11.59 -24.13
CA TYR A 80 -2.03 12.22 -24.27
C TYR A 80 -3.16 11.28 -23.90
N LYS A 81 -3.05 9.99 -24.23
CA LYS A 81 -4.01 8.97 -23.76
C LYS A 81 -4.07 8.88 -22.23
N LEU A 82 -2.89 8.94 -21.56
CA LEU A 82 -2.85 8.98 -20.11
C LEU A 82 -3.55 10.21 -19.54
N LEU A 83 -3.35 11.39 -20.15
CA LEU A 83 -4.04 12.61 -19.72
C LEU A 83 -5.56 12.50 -19.89
N GLU A 84 -6.02 11.94 -21.01
CA GLU A 84 -7.44 11.71 -21.27
C GLU A 84 -8.06 10.77 -20.23
N ALA A 85 -7.40 9.64 -19.95
CA ALA A 85 -7.83 8.68 -18.91
C ALA A 85 -7.88 9.32 -17.53
N GLY A 86 -6.80 10.04 -17.15
CA GLY A 86 -6.75 10.73 -15.86
C GLY A 86 -7.87 11.76 -15.71
N LYS A 87 -8.08 12.59 -16.73
CA LYS A 87 -9.17 13.59 -16.74
C LYS A 87 -10.54 12.93 -16.65
N ASP A 88 -10.75 11.86 -17.41
CA ASP A 88 -12.03 11.14 -17.40
C ASP A 88 -12.33 10.45 -16.06
N ILE A 89 -11.32 9.98 -15.35
CA ILE A 89 -11.51 9.25 -14.09
C ILE A 89 -11.53 10.22 -12.90
N PHE A 90 -10.55 11.12 -12.77
CA PHE A 90 -10.35 11.96 -11.57
C PHE A 90 -10.91 13.38 -11.71
N ASN A 91 -11.19 13.84 -12.92
CA ASN A 91 -11.65 15.20 -13.22
C ASN A 91 -10.68 16.30 -12.72
N TYR A 92 -9.36 16.05 -12.83
CA TYR A 92 -8.31 16.99 -12.46
C TYR A 92 -7.78 17.73 -13.70
N GLY A 93 -7.19 18.91 -13.47
CA GLY A 93 -6.70 19.78 -14.56
C GLY A 93 -5.27 19.49 -15.00
N PHE A 94 -4.45 18.82 -14.16
CA PHE A 94 -3.05 18.54 -14.46
C PHE A 94 -2.65 17.14 -13.95
N PHE A 95 -1.84 16.45 -14.76
CA PHE A 95 -1.27 15.15 -14.44
C PHE A 95 0.22 15.12 -14.80
N GLN A 96 1.05 14.65 -13.86
CA GLN A 96 2.48 14.43 -14.05
C GLN A 96 2.79 12.95 -13.85
N PRO A 97 3.13 12.20 -14.93
CA PRO A 97 3.64 10.84 -14.77
C PRO A 97 5.00 10.84 -14.10
N VAL A 98 5.27 9.79 -13.32
CA VAL A 98 6.55 9.47 -12.68
C VAL A 98 6.73 7.96 -12.68
N HIS A 99 7.97 7.46 -12.45
CA HIS A 99 8.21 6.01 -12.58
C HIS A 99 7.55 5.15 -11.50
N GLN A 100 7.21 5.71 -10.33
CA GLN A 100 6.49 5.02 -9.24
C GLN A 100 6.00 5.99 -8.16
N GLY A 101 5.21 5.49 -7.17
CA GLY A 101 4.60 6.32 -6.14
C GLY A 101 5.59 7.12 -5.30
N ARG A 102 6.70 6.50 -4.82
CA ARG A 102 7.72 7.22 -4.04
C ARG A 102 8.40 8.35 -4.82
N ALA A 103 8.39 8.29 -6.13
CA ALA A 103 8.85 9.38 -6.97
C ALA A 103 7.83 10.53 -6.98
N ALA A 104 6.52 10.22 -7.00
CA ALA A 104 5.46 11.21 -6.84
C ALA A 104 5.58 11.93 -5.49
N GLU A 105 5.77 11.18 -4.40
CA GLU A 105 5.99 11.72 -3.05
C GLU A 105 7.23 12.64 -3.01
N LYS A 106 8.38 12.19 -3.54
CA LYS A 106 9.62 12.98 -3.59
C LYS A 106 9.44 14.29 -4.35
N VAL A 107 8.75 14.26 -5.47
CA VAL A 107 8.51 15.45 -6.30
C VAL A 107 7.53 16.39 -5.59
N LEU A 108 6.35 15.92 -5.19
CA LEU A 108 5.29 16.76 -4.64
C LEU A 108 5.63 17.26 -3.23
N PHE A 109 6.03 16.39 -2.32
CA PHE A 109 6.30 16.78 -0.93
C PHE A 109 7.52 17.68 -0.81
N GLY A 110 8.52 17.46 -1.66
CA GLY A 110 9.68 18.36 -1.71
C GLY A 110 9.35 19.79 -2.19
N THR A 111 8.20 20.03 -2.84
CA THR A 111 7.74 21.39 -3.17
C THR A 111 6.90 22.02 -2.06
N LEU A 112 6.19 21.21 -1.26
CA LEU A 112 5.23 21.67 -0.26
C LEU A 112 5.81 21.77 1.15
N LEU A 113 6.82 20.94 1.45
CA LEU A 113 7.36 20.76 2.79
C LEU A 113 8.80 21.28 2.91
N GLY A 114 9.19 21.58 4.13
CA GLY A 114 10.52 22.04 4.48
C GLY A 114 10.73 22.11 5.99
N PRO A 115 11.90 22.57 6.46
CA PRO A 115 12.21 22.68 7.88
C PRO A 115 11.15 23.49 8.64
N GLY A 116 10.75 23.00 9.81
CA GLY A 116 9.74 23.63 10.66
C GLY A 116 8.29 23.35 10.25
N LYS A 117 8.05 22.61 9.17
CA LYS A 117 6.70 22.20 8.75
C LYS A 117 6.33 20.83 9.31
N TYR A 118 5.03 20.58 9.35
CA TYR A 118 4.42 19.31 9.71
C TYR A 118 3.56 18.81 8.55
N ALA A 119 3.52 17.50 8.36
CA ALA A 119 2.51 16.83 7.57
C ALA A 119 1.71 15.89 8.48
N ILE A 120 0.38 15.88 8.33
CA ILE A 120 -0.52 15.04 9.12
C ILE A 120 -1.21 14.06 8.19
N SER A 121 -1.23 12.76 8.55
CA SER A 121 -1.92 11.73 7.77
C SER A 121 -2.81 10.86 8.65
N ASN A 122 -3.82 10.24 8.07
CA ASN A 122 -4.56 9.17 8.76
C ASN A 122 -3.60 8.05 9.23
N MET A 123 -2.59 7.66 8.43
CA MET A 123 -1.38 6.95 8.87
C MET A 123 -0.40 6.89 7.70
N PHE A 124 0.82 7.32 7.92
CA PHE A 124 1.84 7.31 6.88
C PHE A 124 2.31 5.90 6.54
N PHE A 125 2.48 5.64 5.25
CA PHE A 125 3.30 4.54 4.80
C PHE A 125 4.81 4.86 5.00
N ASP A 126 5.68 3.85 5.03
CA ASP A 126 7.11 4.01 5.35
C ASP A 126 7.82 5.02 4.43
N THR A 127 7.66 4.88 3.11
CA THR A 127 8.29 5.80 2.14
C THR A 127 7.65 7.18 2.15
N THR A 128 6.36 7.28 2.40
CA THR A 128 5.64 8.56 2.51
C THR A 128 6.16 9.35 3.71
N ARG A 129 6.28 8.71 4.88
CA ARG A 129 6.93 9.29 6.07
C ARG A 129 8.36 9.70 5.77
N ALA A 130 9.14 8.82 5.16
CA ALA A 130 10.53 9.10 4.84
C ALA A 130 10.67 10.33 3.93
N HIS A 131 9.78 10.53 2.94
CA HIS A 131 9.84 11.72 2.07
C HIS A 131 9.40 13.01 2.78
N VAL A 132 8.50 12.95 3.74
CA VAL A 132 8.19 14.10 4.63
C VAL A 132 9.42 14.48 5.43
N GLU A 133 10.10 13.52 6.04
CA GLU A 133 11.28 13.75 6.89
C GLU A 133 12.50 14.18 6.07
N LEU A 134 12.72 13.59 4.89
CA LEU A 134 13.78 14.03 3.95
C LEU A 134 13.56 15.45 3.42
N ALA A 135 12.34 15.94 3.36
CA ALA A 135 12.05 17.33 3.08
C ALA A 135 12.35 18.27 4.27
N GLY A 136 12.71 17.72 5.44
CA GLY A 136 12.98 18.48 6.67
C GLY A 136 11.75 18.75 7.53
N ALA A 137 10.59 18.20 7.17
CA ALA A 137 9.33 18.32 7.91
C ALA A 137 9.16 17.17 8.91
N ARG A 138 8.13 17.25 9.76
CA ARG A 138 7.76 16.19 10.69
C ARG A 138 6.44 15.54 10.28
N ALA A 139 6.38 14.19 10.33
CA ALA A 139 5.21 13.38 10.02
C ALA A 139 4.44 13.02 11.31
N ILE A 140 3.12 13.22 11.30
CA ILE A 140 2.23 12.92 12.44
C ILE A 140 1.09 12.03 11.96
N ASP A 141 0.92 10.86 12.59
CA ASP A 141 -0.21 9.97 12.35
C ASP A 141 -1.45 10.42 13.14
N CYS A 142 -2.60 10.33 12.49
CA CYS A 142 -3.88 10.81 13.03
C CYS A 142 -5.04 9.88 12.64
N VAL A 143 -4.83 8.56 12.76
CA VAL A 143 -5.86 7.55 12.49
C VAL A 143 -6.83 7.44 13.67
N VAL A 144 -8.06 6.99 13.40
CA VAL A 144 -9.07 6.68 14.42
C VAL A 144 -8.60 5.58 15.38
N GLU A 145 -9.03 5.65 16.65
CA GLU A 145 -8.56 4.71 17.68
C GLU A 145 -8.95 3.25 17.40
N GLU A 146 -10.08 3.01 16.72
CA GLU A 146 -10.50 1.66 16.31
C GLU A 146 -9.48 0.95 15.42
N ALA A 147 -8.66 1.71 14.69
CA ALA A 147 -7.60 1.15 13.85
C ALA A 147 -6.52 0.44 14.67
N LYS A 148 -6.28 0.89 15.90
CA LYS A 148 -5.24 0.37 16.80
C LYS A 148 -5.62 -0.93 17.49
N ASN A 149 -6.89 -1.34 17.41
CA ASN A 149 -7.34 -2.60 17.97
C ASN A 149 -7.71 -3.58 16.85
N PRO A 150 -6.93 -4.65 16.63
CA PRO A 150 -7.16 -5.58 15.53
C PRO A 150 -8.48 -6.35 15.63
N THR A 151 -9.05 -6.49 16.83
CA THR A 151 -10.28 -7.26 17.05
C THR A 151 -11.58 -6.47 16.80
N ILE A 152 -11.51 -5.14 16.80
CA ILE A 152 -12.67 -4.28 16.53
C ILE A 152 -13.05 -4.37 15.04
N ARG A 153 -14.30 -4.76 14.78
CA ARG A 153 -14.84 -4.85 13.40
C ARG A 153 -15.62 -3.57 13.03
N ALA A 154 -14.91 -2.46 12.87
CA ALA A 154 -15.48 -1.21 12.38
C ALA A 154 -15.38 -1.10 10.85
N PRO A 155 -16.34 -0.47 10.15
CA PRO A 155 -16.42 -0.49 8.68
C PRO A 155 -15.29 0.28 8.00
N PHE A 156 -14.75 1.34 8.64
CA PHE A 156 -13.77 2.27 8.05
C PHE A 156 -12.65 2.61 9.04
N LYS A 157 -11.88 1.62 9.43
CA LYS A 157 -10.75 1.78 10.35
C LYS A 157 -9.57 2.58 9.74
N GLY A 158 -9.60 2.85 8.43
CA GLY A 158 -8.63 3.71 7.77
C GLY A 158 -8.89 5.21 7.96
N ASN A 159 -10.00 5.61 8.56
CA ASN A 159 -10.40 7.01 8.70
C ASN A 159 -9.39 7.86 9.48
N MET A 160 -9.38 9.17 9.16
CA MET A 160 -8.74 10.22 9.94
C MET A 160 -9.56 10.48 11.21
N ASP A 161 -8.91 10.64 12.36
CA ASP A 161 -9.53 11.24 13.55
C ASP A 161 -9.61 12.76 13.34
N VAL A 162 -10.78 13.22 12.88
CA VAL A 162 -11.00 14.62 12.47
C VAL A 162 -10.91 15.59 13.65
N ASP A 163 -11.38 15.19 14.83
CA ASP A 163 -11.29 16.01 16.05
C ASP A 163 -9.84 16.17 16.50
N ARG A 164 -9.06 15.10 16.42
CA ARG A 164 -7.63 15.14 16.72
C ARG A 164 -6.86 15.93 15.67
N LEU A 165 -7.21 15.83 14.39
CA LEU A 165 -6.63 16.65 13.32
C LEU A 165 -6.78 18.15 13.65
N GLU A 166 -7.97 18.60 14.02
CA GLU A 166 -8.20 20.01 14.37
C GLU A 166 -7.42 20.44 15.62
N LYS A 167 -7.31 19.56 16.63
CA LYS A 167 -6.47 19.81 17.81
C LYS A 167 -4.99 19.94 17.45
N LEU A 168 -4.48 19.09 16.58
CA LEU A 168 -3.08 19.13 16.10
C LEU A 168 -2.80 20.43 15.31
N ILE A 169 -3.72 20.84 14.44
CA ILE A 169 -3.62 22.12 13.70
C ILE A 169 -3.53 23.32 14.68
N ASN A 170 -4.39 23.33 15.69
CA ASN A 170 -4.37 24.41 16.71
C ASN A 170 -3.11 24.35 17.59
N GLN A 171 -2.59 23.17 17.88
CA GLN A 171 -1.39 22.96 18.69
C GLN A 171 -0.11 23.45 17.98
N TYR A 172 0.05 23.12 16.70
CA TYR A 172 1.26 23.44 15.95
C TYR A 172 1.19 24.75 15.17
N GLY A 173 -0.02 25.33 15.02
CA GLY A 173 -0.31 26.49 14.19
C GLY A 173 -0.57 26.09 12.72
N ALA A 174 -1.67 26.61 12.17
CA ALA A 174 -2.08 26.26 10.79
C ALA A 174 -1.01 26.59 9.73
N GLU A 175 -0.28 27.69 9.96
CA GLU A 175 0.82 28.14 9.08
C GLU A 175 2.01 27.16 9.05
N ASN A 176 2.14 26.31 10.05
CA ASN A 176 3.20 25.31 10.14
C ASN A 176 2.78 23.95 9.59
N ILE A 177 1.47 23.72 9.34
CA ILE A 177 1.01 22.50 8.67
C ILE A 177 1.13 22.70 7.16
N GLY A 178 2.09 22.01 6.56
CA GLY A 178 2.34 22.11 5.12
C GLY A 178 1.42 21.24 4.27
N LEU A 179 0.90 20.14 4.83
CA LEU A 179 0.11 19.17 4.08
C LEU A 179 -0.71 18.26 5.01
N VAL A 180 -1.95 17.95 4.61
CA VAL A 180 -2.71 16.81 5.14
C VAL A 180 -2.78 15.74 4.05
N VAL A 181 -2.41 14.50 4.40
CA VAL A 181 -2.39 13.35 3.48
C VAL A 181 -3.45 12.34 3.91
N MET A 182 -4.32 11.96 2.98
CA MET A 182 -5.32 10.91 3.19
C MET A 182 -4.93 9.67 2.39
N THR A 183 -4.39 8.65 3.05
CA THR A 183 -3.99 7.38 2.43
C THR A 183 -5.21 6.47 2.24
N ILE A 184 -5.49 6.08 1.00
CA ILE A 184 -6.61 5.21 0.62
C ILE A 184 -6.17 4.05 -0.29
N THR A 185 -6.46 2.77 0.08
CA THR A 185 -6.78 2.29 1.45
C THR A 185 -5.59 2.53 2.37
N ASN A 186 -5.85 2.71 3.67
CA ASN A 186 -4.80 2.96 4.64
C ASN A 186 -3.95 1.71 4.89
N ASN A 187 -2.79 1.63 4.22
CA ASN A 187 -1.91 0.47 4.25
C ASN A 187 -1.43 0.14 5.66
N SER A 188 -0.89 1.12 6.38
CA SER A 188 -0.28 0.93 7.71
C SER A 188 -1.31 0.57 8.78
N ALA A 189 -2.58 0.94 8.59
CA ALA A 189 -3.69 0.51 9.44
C ALA A 189 -4.25 -0.88 9.06
N GLY A 190 -3.55 -1.67 8.25
CA GLY A 190 -4.00 -2.99 7.82
C GLY A 190 -4.77 -3.01 6.50
N GLY A 191 -4.48 -2.07 5.59
CA GLY A 191 -5.19 -1.96 4.31
C GLY A 191 -6.65 -1.49 4.46
N GLN A 192 -6.96 -0.83 5.57
CA GLN A 192 -8.32 -0.46 5.94
C GLN A 192 -8.88 0.66 5.07
N PRO A 193 -10.15 0.58 4.64
CA PRO A 193 -10.77 1.61 3.83
C PRO A 193 -11.06 2.89 4.62
N VAL A 194 -11.19 3.97 3.86
CA VAL A 194 -11.58 5.30 4.32
C VAL A 194 -12.94 5.65 3.71
N SER A 195 -13.86 6.17 4.52
CA SER A 195 -15.20 6.58 4.07
C SER A 195 -15.14 7.90 3.30
N VAL A 196 -16.03 8.08 2.32
CA VAL A 196 -16.17 9.38 1.63
C VAL A 196 -16.63 10.46 2.61
N GLN A 197 -17.48 10.11 3.57
CA GLN A 197 -17.90 11.04 4.62
C GLN A 197 -16.69 11.57 5.41
N ASN A 198 -15.76 10.72 5.82
CA ASN A 198 -14.55 11.13 6.56
C ASN A 198 -13.62 12.01 5.70
N ILE A 199 -13.48 11.68 4.40
CA ILE A 199 -12.72 12.52 3.46
C ILE A 199 -13.36 13.91 3.34
N ARG A 200 -14.70 13.98 3.27
CA ARG A 200 -15.47 15.22 3.23
C ARG A 200 -15.26 16.10 4.48
N GLU A 201 -15.30 15.48 5.66
CA GLU A 201 -15.07 16.11 6.94
C GLU A 201 -13.61 16.61 7.07
N THR A 202 -12.64 15.78 6.74
CA THR A 202 -11.21 16.14 6.71
C THR A 202 -10.96 17.33 5.79
N ALA A 203 -11.53 17.30 4.58
CA ALA A 203 -11.41 18.40 3.63
C ALA A 203 -12.08 19.70 4.11
N ALA A 204 -13.16 19.62 4.88
CA ALA A 204 -13.79 20.80 5.49
C ALA A 204 -12.86 21.46 6.51
N VAL A 205 -12.17 20.67 7.35
CA VAL A 205 -11.14 21.17 8.26
C VAL A 205 -9.97 21.78 7.49
N CYS A 206 -9.45 21.11 6.48
CA CYS A 206 -8.35 21.62 5.64
C CYS A 206 -8.71 22.98 5.01
N ARG A 207 -9.89 23.11 4.43
CA ARG A 207 -10.38 24.38 3.85
C ARG A 207 -10.52 25.48 4.89
N LYS A 208 -11.04 25.18 6.10
CA LYS A 208 -11.18 26.14 7.21
C LYS A 208 -9.83 26.78 7.56
N TYR A 209 -8.77 25.98 7.57
CA TYR A 209 -7.42 26.43 7.95
C TYR A 209 -6.53 26.74 6.75
N LYS A 210 -7.03 26.63 5.52
CA LYS A 210 -6.29 26.85 4.25
C LYS A 210 -5.06 25.95 4.11
N ILE A 211 -5.16 24.72 4.57
CA ILE A 211 -4.12 23.70 4.47
C ILE A 211 -4.40 22.84 3.22
N PRO A 212 -3.41 22.60 2.34
CA PRO A 212 -3.61 21.74 1.18
C PRO A 212 -3.83 20.28 1.60
N MET A 213 -4.69 19.58 0.86
CA MET A 213 -5.00 18.16 1.07
C MET A 213 -4.58 17.33 -0.13
N ASP A 214 -3.75 16.30 0.14
CA ASP A 214 -3.33 15.26 -0.80
C ASP A 214 -4.06 13.95 -0.52
N ILE A 215 -4.41 13.20 -1.57
CA ILE A 215 -4.82 11.80 -1.45
C ILE A 215 -3.67 10.93 -1.92
N ASP A 216 -3.11 10.08 -1.03
CA ASP A 216 -2.32 8.93 -1.47
C ASP A 216 -3.28 7.90 -2.09
N ALA A 217 -3.31 7.91 -3.42
CA ALA A 217 -4.28 7.22 -4.24
C ALA A 217 -3.86 5.81 -4.66
N ALA A 218 -2.90 5.21 -3.97
CA ALA A 218 -2.33 3.92 -4.37
C ALA A 218 -3.39 2.82 -4.57
N ARG A 219 -4.46 2.82 -3.76
CA ARG A 219 -5.55 1.82 -3.82
C ARG A 219 -6.93 2.48 -3.87
N TYR A 220 -7.06 3.45 -4.75
CA TYR A 220 -8.27 4.26 -4.92
C TYR A 220 -9.50 3.46 -5.34
N ALA A 221 -9.33 2.44 -6.19
CA ALA A 221 -10.43 1.63 -6.70
C ALA A 221 -10.89 0.59 -5.67
N GLU A 222 -9.94 -0.06 -4.96
CA GLU A 222 -10.28 -0.94 -3.81
C GLU A 222 -11.03 -0.14 -2.74
N ASN A 223 -10.60 1.08 -2.42
CA ASN A 223 -11.29 1.94 -1.48
C ASN A 223 -12.72 2.29 -1.94
N ALA A 224 -12.88 2.67 -3.20
CA ALA A 224 -14.19 2.98 -3.78
C ALA A 224 -15.14 1.77 -3.76
N TYR A 225 -14.62 0.56 -3.93
CA TYR A 225 -15.42 -0.65 -3.82
C TYR A 225 -15.92 -0.88 -2.38
N PHE A 226 -15.09 -0.67 -1.36
CA PHE A 226 -15.52 -0.72 0.04
C PHE A 226 -16.56 0.37 0.37
N VAL A 227 -16.38 1.58 -0.16
CA VAL A 227 -17.36 2.67 -0.02
C VAL A 227 -18.71 2.22 -0.58
N LYS A 228 -18.73 1.67 -1.81
CA LYS A 228 -19.96 1.13 -2.43
C LYS A 228 -20.63 0.07 -1.56
N GLN A 229 -19.85 -0.80 -0.92
CA GLN A 229 -20.39 -1.87 -0.07
C GLN A 229 -20.92 -1.37 1.29
N ARG A 230 -20.32 -0.29 1.85
CA ARG A 230 -20.47 0.06 3.27
C ARG A 230 -21.14 1.41 3.51
N GLU A 231 -21.20 2.31 2.53
CA GLU A 231 -21.92 3.60 2.61
C GLU A 231 -23.21 3.56 1.79
N GLU A 232 -24.37 3.71 2.44
CA GLU A 232 -25.68 3.62 1.77
C GLU A 232 -25.85 4.66 0.66
N GLU A 233 -25.24 5.84 0.82
CA GLU A 233 -25.23 6.93 -0.19
C GLU A 233 -24.70 6.44 -1.56
N PHE A 234 -23.73 5.51 -1.56
CA PHE A 234 -23.01 5.08 -2.76
C PHE A 234 -23.40 3.69 -3.29
N LYS A 235 -24.35 3.02 -2.66
CA LYS A 235 -24.76 1.65 -3.00
C LYS A 235 -25.11 1.43 -4.47
N ASN A 236 -25.69 2.43 -5.11
CA ASN A 236 -26.11 2.38 -6.53
C ASN A 236 -25.14 3.12 -7.47
N SER A 237 -24.07 3.71 -6.95
CA SER A 237 -23.08 4.42 -7.75
C SER A 237 -22.12 3.45 -8.43
N THR A 238 -21.60 3.84 -9.57
CA THR A 238 -20.46 3.13 -10.20
C THR A 238 -19.18 3.42 -9.45
N ILE A 239 -18.19 2.55 -9.57
CA ILE A 239 -16.87 2.77 -8.95
C ILE A 239 -16.25 4.09 -9.40
N LYS A 240 -16.38 4.44 -10.69
CA LYS A 240 -15.90 5.71 -11.26
C LYS A 240 -16.57 6.93 -10.64
N GLU A 241 -17.87 6.90 -10.38
CA GLU A 241 -18.58 8.00 -9.71
C GLU A 241 -18.10 8.18 -8.27
N ILE A 242 -17.90 7.09 -7.54
CA ILE A 242 -17.34 7.13 -6.18
C ILE A 242 -15.91 7.71 -6.17
N VAL A 243 -15.06 7.30 -7.13
CA VAL A 243 -13.72 7.85 -7.29
C VAL A 243 -13.79 9.35 -7.55
N ARG A 244 -14.62 9.81 -8.48
CA ARG A 244 -14.79 11.25 -8.78
C ARG A 244 -15.24 12.04 -7.56
N GLU A 245 -16.22 11.53 -6.82
CA GLU A 245 -16.70 12.16 -5.59
C GLU A 245 -15.57 12.25 -4.56
N THR A 246 -14.88 11.15 -4.29
CA THR A 246 -13.73 11.09 -3.37
C THR A 246 -12.67 12.15 -3.69
N PHE A 247 -12.23 12.19 -4.94
CA PHE A 247 -11.16 13.10 -5.39
C PHE A 247 -11.65 14.56 -5.50
N SER A 248 -12.97 14.80 -5.56
CA SER A 248 -13.51 16.16 -5.59
C SER A 248 -13.18 16.98 -4.33
N TYR A 249 -12.83 16.35 -3.24
CA TYR A 249 -12.52 16.99 -1.96
C TYR A 249 -11.06 17.39 -1.79
N ALA A 250 -10.12 16.75 -2.50
CA ALA A 250 -8.69 17.03 -2.37
C ALA A 250 -8.19 18.04 -3.41
N ASP A 251 -7.07 18.68 -3.13
CA ASP A 251 -6.40 19.63 -4.01
C ASP A 251 -5.46 18.92 -5.00
N MET A 252 -4.89 17.80 -4.55
CA MET A 252 -3.92 16.99 -5.29
C MET A 252 -3.98 15.53 -4.88
N PHE A 253 -3.28 14.70 -5.65
CA PHE A 253 -3.04 13.32 -5.26
C PHE A 253 -1.65 12.85 -5.70
N THR A 254 -1.08 11.94 -4.91
CA THR A 254 0.05 11.09 -5.29
C THR A 254 -0.43 9.67 -5.52
N MET A 255 0.12 8.97 -6.52
CA MET A 255 -0.29 7.60 -6.83
C MET A 255 0.88 6.71 -7.16
N SER A 256 0.95 5.57 -6.51
CA SER A 256 1.67 4.42 -7.05
C SER A 256 0.76 3.66 -8.00
N ALA A 257 0.98 3.79 -9.29
CA ALA A 257 0.22 3.08 -10.31
C ALA A 257 0.47 1.55 -10.31
N LYS A 258 1.49 1.12 -9.60
CA LYS A 258 1.89 -0.30 -9.46
C LYS A 258 0.90 -1.15 -8.65
N LYS A 259 -0.26 -0.63 -8.28
CA LYS A 259 -1.30 -1.27 -7.47
C LYS A 259 -2.63 -1.35 -8.22
N ASP A 260 -3.59 -0.48 -7.94
CA ASP A 260 -4.93 -0.55 -8.54
C ASP A 260 -4.98 -0.34 -10.05
N THR A 261 -3.97 0.30 -10.64
CA THR A 261 -3.87 0.41 -12.10
C THR A 261 -3.21 -0.81 -12.76
N LEU A 262 -2.89 -1.86 -12.00
CA LEU A 262 -2.47 -3.18 -12.48
C LEU A 262 -1.14 -3.23 -13.27
N VAL A 263 -0.44 -2.10 -13.43
CA VAL A 263 0.86 -2.05 -14.11
C VAL A 263 2.02 -2.50 -13.20
N ASN A 264 3.13 -2.91 -13.80
CA ASN A 264 4.34 -3.31 -13.08
C ASN A 264 5.28 -2.14 -12.78
N ILE A 265 5.12 -1.01 -13.47
CA ILE A 265 5.85 0.24 -13.28
C ILE A 265 4.91 1.42 -13.50
N GLY A 266 5.12 2.53 -12.78
CA GLY A 266 4.37 3.76 -12.98
C GLY A 266 3.91 4.42 -11.68
N GLY A 267 3.76 5.72 -11.76
CA GLY A 267 3.17 6.58 -10.75
C GLY A 267 2.60 7.85 -11.38
N LEU A 268 1.82 8.57 -10.63
CA LEU A 268 1.13 9.76 -11.12
C LEU A 268 0.98 10.78 -10.01
N ILE A 269 1.17 12.06 -10.35
CA ILE A 269 0.76 13.20 -9.53
C ILE A 269 -0.41 13.86 -10.24
N GLY A 270 -1.50 14.12 -9.53
CA GLY A 270 -2.63 14.91 -10.03
C GLY A 270 -2.76 16.22 -9.26
N ILE A 271 -3.01 17.33 -9.95
CA ILE A 271 -3.32 18.63 -9.35
C ILE A 271 -4.66 19.09 -9.92
N LYS A 272 -5.60 19.39 -9.03
CA LYS A 272 -6.98 19.69 -9.41
C LYS A 272 -7.13 20.96 -10.22
N ASP A 273 -6.52 22.07 -9.76
CA ASP A 273 -6.54 23.34 -10.46
C ASP A 273 -5.47 23.38 -11.55
N ALA A 274 -5.90 23.45 -12.82
CA ALA A 274 -5.02 23.57 -13.98
C ALA A 274 -4.13 24.83 -13.99
N ASN A 275 -4.50 25.85 -13.21
CA ASN A 275 -3.79 27.12 -13.11
C ASN A 275 -2.95 27.23 -11.82
N SER A 276 -2.84 26.16 -11.04
CA SER A 276 -2.07 26.16 -9.81
C SER A 276 -0.59 26.53 -10.07
N PRO A 277 -0.03 27.47 -9.31
CA PRO A 277 1.42 27.80 -9.42
C PRO A 277 2.31 26.61 -9.07
N LEU A 278 1.83 25.66 -8.28
CA LEU A 278 2.52 24.43 -7.90
C LEU A 278 2.95 23.60 -9.14
N ILE A 279 2.19 23.67 -10.24
CA ILE A 279 2.48 22.92 -11.48
C ILE A 279 3.88 23.23 -12.02
N SER A 280 4.29 24.50 -12.00
CA SER A 280 5.61 24.90 -12.50
C SER A 280 6.74 24.27 -11.67
N GLU A 281 6.59 24.24 -10.35
CA GLU A 281 7.58 23.68 -9.43
C GLU A 281 7.63 22.14 -9.54
N VAL A 282 6.48 21.49 -9.60
CA VAL A 282 6.37 20.04 -9.82
C VAL A 282 7.05 19.63 -11.13
N LYS A 283 6.83 20.38 -12.23
CA LYS A 283 7.49 20.15 -13.51
C LYS A 283 9.02 20.29 -13.40
N ALA A 284 9.50 21.36 -12.76
CA ALA A 284 10.93 21.59 -12.59
C ALA A 284 11.62 20.47 -11.80
N ARG A 285 11.00 20.03 -10.70
CA ARG A 285 11.51 18.90 -9.90
C ARG A 285 11.41 17.56 -10.65
N CYS A 286 10.32 17.34 -11.39
CA CYS A 286 10.19 16.14 -12.22
C CYS A 286 11.32 16.05 -13.25
N ILE A 287 11.62 17.15 -13.97
CA ILE A 287 12.71 17.19 -14.93
C ILE A 287 14.06 16.88 -14.26
N SER A 288 14.26 17.35 -13.02
CA SER A 288 15.53 17.16 -12.31
C SER A 288 15.72 15.74 -11.77
N PHE A 289 14.63 15.03 -11.42
CA PHE A 289 14.73 13.74 -10.71
C PHE A 289 14.23 12.54 -11.51
N GLU A 290 13.27 12.73 -12.41
CA GLU A 290 12.58 11.64 -13.11
C GLU A 290 12.87 11.68 -14.61
N GLY A 291 12.63 12.81 -15.23
CA GLY A 291 12.75 13.02 -16.65
C GLY A 291 11.81 14.08 -17.17
N PHE A 292 11.73 14.25 -18.49
CA PHE A 292 10.89 15.28 -19.09
C PHE A 292 9.40 15.06 -18.73
N THR A 293 8.66 16.14 -18.63
CA THR A 293 7.30 16.17 -18.02
C THR A 293 6.27 15.28 -18.71
N SER A 294 6.45 14.96 -19.99
CA SER A 294 5.51 14.11 -20.71
C SER A 294 5.77 12.61 -20.58
N TYR A 295 6.87 12.18 -19.92
CA TYR A 295 7.09 10.76 -19.64
C TYR A 295 7.48 10.48 -18.19
N GLY A 296 8.13 11.42 -17.46
CA GLY A 296 8.43 11.27 -16.04
C GLY A 296 9.22 10.02 -15.66
N GLY A 297 10.23 9.65 -16.46
CA GLY A 297 11.04 8.45 -16.23
C GLY A 297 10.43 7.13 -16.72
N LEU A 298 9.27 7.18 -17.39
CA LEU A 298 8.60 6.03 -18.01
C LEU A 298 8.88 5.98 -19.51
N ALA A 299 8.79 4.79 -20.12
CA ALA A 299 8.73 4.67 -21.56
C ALA A 299 7.30 4.90 -22.06
N GLY A 300 7.13 5.26 -23.35
CA GLY A 300 5.79 5.44 -23.93
C GLY A 300 4.92 4.20 -23.83
N ARG A 301 5.50 3.01 -23.96
CA ARG A 301 4.83 1.73 -23.73
C ARG A 301 4.27 1.55 -22.31
N ASP A 302 4.97 2.08 -21.30
CA ASP A 302 4.49 2.04 -19.91
C ASP A 302 3.31 3.00 -19.71
N LEU A 303 3.34 4.18 -20.35
CA LEU A 303 2.24 5.15 -20.33
C LEU A 303 0.98 4.59 -21.02
N GLU A 304 1.15 3.84 -22.11
CA GLU A 304 0.05 3.19 -22.81
C GLU A 304 -0.61 2.13 -21.91
N ALA A 305 0.19 1.24 -21.31
CA ALA A 305 -0.31 0.23 -20.37
C ALA A 305 -1.00 0.85 -19.15
N LEU A 306 -0.43 1.93 -18.61
CA LEU A 306 -1.00 2.67 -17.49
C LEU A 306 -2.37 3.27 -17.83
N SER A 307 -2.52 3.83 -19.04
CA SER A 307 -3.78 4.39 -19.52
C SER A 307 -4.90 3.35 -19.56
N ILE A 308 -4.58 2.13 -19.98
CA ILE A 308 -5.51 0.99 -20.00
C ILE A 308 -5.80 0.52 -18.58
N GLY A 309 -4.77 0.36 -17.77
CA GLY A 309 -4.87 -0.13 -16.40
C GLY A 309 -5.72 0.76 -15.48
N LEU A 310 -5.72 2.07 -15.70
CA LEU A 310 -6.60 3.01 -14.99
C LEU A 310 -8.09 2.65 -15.14
N TYR A 311 -8.52 2.22 -16.31
CA TYR A 311 -9.91 1.77 -16.54
C TYR A 311 -10.16 0.35 -16.04
N GLU A 312 -9.22 -0.57 -16.24
CA GLU A 312 -9.38 -1.96 -15.79
C GLU A 312 -9.48 -2.07 -14.28
N GLY A 313 -8.74 -1.23 -13.53
CA GLY A 313 -8.81 -1.17 -12.07
C GLY A 313 -10.19 -0.80 -11.52
N LEU A 314 -11.03 -0.13 -12.33
CA LEU A 314 -12.40 0.26 -11.97
C LEU A 314 -13.44 -0.83 -12.26
N ASN A 315 -13.05 -1.96 -12.84
CA ASN A 315 -13.98 -3.04 -13.16
C ASN A 315 -14.54 -3.68 -11.87
N GLU A 316 -15.85 -3.62 -11.69
CA GLU A 316 -16.52 -4.07 -10.47
C GLU A 316 -16.43 -5.58 -10.26
N ASP A 317 -16.47 -6.39 -11.33
CA ASP A 317 -16.31 -7.84 -11.22
C ASP A 317 -14.91 -8.22 -10.78
N TYR A 318 -13.90 -7.49 -11.28
CA TYR A 318 -12.53 -7.63 -10.82
C TYR A 318 -12.37 -7.23 -9.35
N LEU A 319 -12.93 -6.10 -8.93
CA LEU A 319 -12.84 -5.63 -7.55
C LEU A 319 -13.56 -6.58 -6.58
N ARG A 320 -14.73 -7.11 -6.97
CA ARG A 320 -15.44 -8.15 -6.20
C ARG A 320 -14.57 -9.38 -5.98
N TYR A 321 -13.93 -9.88 -7.05
CA TYR A 321 -12.99 -11.00 -6.94
C TYR A 321 -11.80 -10.64 -6.06
N ARG A 322 -11.19 -9.47 -6.28
CA ARG A 322 -10.03 -8.98 -5.55
C ARG A 322 -10.26 -8.91 -4.03
N ILE A 323 -11.34 -8.29 -3.61
CA ILE A 323 -11.70 -8.17 -2.19
C ILE A 323 -12.13 -9.54 -1.63
N GLY A 324 -12.89 -10.30 -2.42
CA GLY A 324 -13.31 -11.64 -2.05
C GLY A 324 -12.17 -12.62 -1.75
N GLN A 325 -10.98 -12.46 -2.36
CA GLN A 325 -9.80 -13.25 -2.01
C GLN A 325 -9.39 -13.04 -0.55
N GLY A 326 -9.36 -11.78 -0.11
CA GLY A 326 -9.06 -11.44 1.30
C GLY A 326 -10.13 -11.95 2.26
N GLU A 327 -11.41 -11.78 1.90
CA GLU A 327 -12.55 -12.24 2.71
C GLU A 327 -12.55 -13.78 2.85
N TYR A 328 -12.22 -14.50 1.77
CA TYR A 328 -12.09 -15.97 1.80
C TYR A 328 -10.99 -16.42 2.77
N LEU A 329 -9.78 -15.85 2.64
CA LEU A 329 -8.68 -16.20 3.53
C LEU A 329 -9.00 -15.82 4.99
N ALA A 330 -9.61 -14.65 5.22
CA ALA A 330 -10.05 -14.22 6.55
C ALA A 330 -11.04 -15.20 7.19
N ALA A 331 -12.00 -15.72 6.42
CA ALA A 331 -12.95 -16.73 6.92
C ALA A 331 -12.23 -18.03 7.37
N ARG A 332 -11.22 -18.49 6.61
CA ARG A 332 -10.38 -19.63 7.00
C ARG A 332 -9.63 -19.38 8.30
N LEU A 333 -9.12 -18.15 8.50
CA LEU A 333 -8.43 -17.77 9.73
C LEU A 333 -9.38 -17.61 10.92
N ASP A 334 -10.59 -17.09 10.71
CA ASP A 334 -11.64 -17.03 11.74
C ASP A 334 -12.00 -18.44 12.23
N GLU A 335 -12.18 -19.41 11.30
CA GLU A 335 -12.42 -20.83 11.64
C GLU A 335 -11.27 -21.45 12.46
N ALA A 336 -10.03 -21.08 12.11
CA ALA A 336 -8.84 -21.54 12.82
C ALA A 336 -8.54 -20.78 14.12
N GLY A 337 -9.27 -19.70 14.42
CA GLY A 337 -9.03 -18.83 15.57
C GLY A 337 -7.66 -18.15 15.52
N ILE A 338 -7.24 -17.68 14.33
CA ILE A 338 -6.01 -16.90 14.11
C ILE A 338 -6.41 -15.43 13.99
N ALA A 339 -5.87 -14.60 14.88
CA ALA A 339 -6.16 -13.17 14.91
C ALA A 339 -5.48 -12.42 13.76
N TYR A 340 -6.18 -11.44 13.22
CA TYR A 340 -5.71 -10.52 12.18
C TYR A 340 -6.39 -9.16 12.34
N GLN A 341 -5.91 -8.13 11.65
CA GLN A 341 -6.56 -6.81 11.61
C GLN A 341 -7.96 -6.93 10.96
N ALA A 342 -8.98 -7.04 11.78
CA ALA A 342 -10.37 -7.24 11.36
C ALA A 342 -11.14 -5.90 11.30
N PRO A 343 -12.11 -5.78 10.35
CA PRO A 343 -12.34 -6.68 9.23
C PRO A 343 -11.17 -6.65 8.23
N VAL A 344 -11.10 -7.60 7.30
CA VAL A 344 -10.04 -7.61 6.29
C VAL A 344 -10.07 -6.34 5.43
N GLY A 345 -8.86 -5.84 5.12
CA GLY A 345 -8.67 -4.68 4.25
C GLY A 345 -8.57 -5.04 2.76
N GLY A 346 -8.10 -4.09 1.93
CA GLY A 346 -8.11 -4.23 0.47
C GLY A 346 -7.06 -5.20 -0.09
N HIS A 347 -5.79 -4.96 0.22
CA HIS A 347 -4.68 -5.57 -0.53
C HIS A 347 -4.08 -6.82 0.11
N GLY A 348 -4.52 -7.21 1.29
CA GLY A 348 -3.98 -8.37 1.98
C GLY A 348 -4.50 -8.52 3.40
N LEU A 349 -3.98 -9.52 4.09
CA LEU A 349 -4.26 -9.76 5.50
C LEU A 349 -3.06 -9.37 6.34
N PHE A 350 -3.34 -8.84 7.51
CA PHE A 350 -2.35 -8.45 8.51
C PHE A 350 -2.55 -9.33 9.74
N ILE A 351 -1.77 -10.39 9.82
CA ILE A 351 -1.86 -11.38 10.90
C ILE A 351 -1.32 -10.76 12.18
N ASP A 352 -2.06 -10.86 13.27
CA ASP A 352 -1.60 -10.42 14.59
C ASP A 352 -0.56 -11.41 15.13
N ALA A 353 0.71 -11.11 14.85
CA ALA A 353 1.82 -11.96 15.22
C ALA A 353 2.05 -11.95 16.75
N ALA A 354 1.76 -10.85 17.43
CA ALA A 354 1.86 -10.80 18.89
C ALA A 354 0.81 -11.71 19.56
N ALA A 355 -0.39 -11.78 19.01
CA ALA A 355 -1.42 -12.71 19.51
C ALA A 355 -1.09 -14.17 19.16
N LEU A 356 -0.45 -14.44 18.02
CA LEU A 356 -0.09 -15.79 17.59
C LEU A 356 1.16 -16.32 18.32
N LEU A 357 2.12 -15.45 18.62
CA LEU A 357 3.44 -15.75 19.22
C LEU A 357 3.65 -14.94 20.52
N PRO A 358 2.78 -15.09 21.53
CA PRO A 358 2.78 -14.22 22.71
C PRO A 358 4.02 -14.34 23.60
N GLN A 359 4.84 -15.38 23.40
CA GLN A 359 6.11 -15.55 24.12
C GLN A 359 7.24 -14.69 23.53
N ILE A 360 7.06 -14.12 22.30
CA ILE A 360 8.08 -13.31 21.65
C ILE A 360 7.81 -11.83 21.97
N PRO A 361 8.67 -11.13 22.71
CA PRO A 361 8.48 -9.70 22.99
C PRO A 361 8.73 -8.85 21.73
N TYR A 362 8.18 -7.62 21.69
CA TYR A 362 8.26 -6.73 20.52
C TYR A 362 9.70 -6.46 20.03
N TYR A 363 10.69 -6.42 20.95
CA TYR A 363 12.11 -6.22 20.62
C TYR A 363 12.82 -7.47 20.07
N GLU A 364 12.12 -8.61 20.01
CA GLU A 364 12.52 -9.84 19.32
C GLU A 364 11.66 -10.11 18.06
N PHE A 365 10.87 -9.13 17.67
CA PHE A 365 10.19 -9.00 16.37
C PHE A 365 9.26 -10.17 16.02
N PRO A 366 8.12 -10.35 16.71
CA PRO A 366 7.19 -11.45 16.43
C PRO A 366 6.65 -11.45 14.98
N GLY A 367 6.45 -10.27 14.37
CA GLY A 367 6.02 -10.17 12.97
C GLY A 367 7.07 -10.70 11.99
N GLN A 368 8.36 -10.42 12.23
CA GLN A 368 9.46 -10.98 11.43
C GLN A 368 9.63 -12.47 11.68
N ALA A 369 9.50 -12.92 12.93
CA ALA A 369 9.57 -14.35 13.27
C ALA A 369 8.49 -15.15 12.53
N LEU A 370 7.24 -14.66 12.51
CA LEU A 370 6.16 -15.29 11.76
C LEU A 370 6.42 -15.28 10.25
N ALA A 371 6.97 -14.20 9.70
CA ALA A 371 7.32 -14.13 8.27
C ALA A 371 8.39 -15.18 7.88
N ILE A 372 9.39 -15.39 8.74
CA ILE A 372 10.41 -16.42 8.56
C ILE A 372 9.79 -17.82 8.64
N GLU A 373 8.94 -18.07 9.62
CA GLU A 373 8.27 -19.37 9.79
C GLU A 373 7.35 -19.71 8.61
N LEU A 374 6.62 -18.73 8.06
CA LEU A 374 5.82 -18.92 6.84
C LEU A 374 6.69 -19.35 5.63
N TYR A 375 7.87 -18.75 5.51
CA TYR A 375 8.80 -19.16 4.46
C TYR A 375 9.34 -20.57 4.69
N ILE A 376 9.75 -20.92 5.91
CA ILE A 376 10.25 -22.26 6.23
C ILE A 376 9.15 -23.31 6.04
N GLU A 377 7.92 -23.02 6.48
CA GLU A 377 6.81 -23.99 6.42
C GLU A 377 6.36 -24.27 4.99
N ALA A 378 6.09 -23.25 4.19
CA ALA A 378 5.45 -23.41 2.89
C ALA A 378 6.07 -22.57 1.74
N GLY A 379 7.23 -21.95 1.93
CA GLY A 379 7.84 -21.09 0.91
C GLY A 379 7.07 -19.77 0.69
N ILE A 380 6.30 -19.34 1.68
CA ILE A 380 5.51 -18.10 1.64
C ILE A 380 6.38 -16.94 2.11
N ARG A 381 6.66 -15.97 1.25
CA ARG A 381 7.36 -14.75 1.63
C ARG A 381 6.37 -13.67 2.06
N ALA A 382 6.48 -13.19 3.30
CA ALA A 382 5.64 -12.17 3.90
C ALA A 382 6.50 -11.01 4.43
N CYS A 383 5.89 -9.97 5.01
CA CYS A 383 6.60 -8.78 5.49
C CYS A 383 6.14 -8.42 6.90
N ASP A 384 7.09 -8.11 7.78
CA ASP A 384 6.81 -7.47 9.07
C ASP A 384 6.21 -6.07 8.86
N ILE A 385 5.18 -5.76 9.63
CA ILE A 385 4.60 -4.43 9.83
C ILE A 385 4.43 -4.25 11.34
N GLY A 386 5.54 -3.97 12.00
CA GLY A 386 5.61 -3.88 13.45
C GLY A 386 6.86 -3.14 13.90
N SER A 387 7.35 -3.45 15.08
CA SER A 387 8.51 -2.80 15.70
C SER A 387 9.80 -2.98 14.90
N TYR A 388 9.96 -4.09 14.17
CA TYR A 388 11.11 -4.28 13.28
C TYR A 388 11.14 -3.25 12.15
N MET A 389 10.00 -3.05 11.47
CA MET A 389 9.88 -2.06 10.40
C MET A 389 9.93 -0.63 10.94
N LEU A 390 9.30 -0.35 12.10
CA LEU A 390 9.23 0.99 12.69
C LEU A 390 10.62 1.55 12.99
N GLY A 391 11.55 0.71 13.46
CA GLY A 391 12.94 1.08 13.68
C GLY A 391 13.21 1.69 15.05
N ASN A 392 14.22 2.56 15.07
CA ASN A 392 14.68 3.22 16.29
C ASN A 392 14.28 4.69 16.29
N ASP A 393 14.11 5.23 17.49
CA ASP A 393 13.94 6.68 17.66
C ASP A 393 15.15 7.43 17.09
N PRO A 394 14.96 8.44 16.25
CA PRO A 394 16.06 9.12 15.57
C PRO A 394 17.00 9.88 16.53
N ASP A 395 16.50 10.30 17.70
CA ASP A 395 17.24 11.08 18.68
C ASP A 395 17.89 10.18 19.73
N THR A 396 17.11 9.29 20.37
CA THR A 396 17.58 8.42 21.48
C THR A 396 18.26 7.15 20.99
N LYS A 397 18.01 6.72 19.75
CA LYS A 397 18.46 5.44 19.15
C LYS A 397 17.86 4.21 19.82
N GLU A 398 16.89 4.38 20.70
CA GLU A 398 16.17 3.27 21.33
C GLU A 398 15.16 2.64 20.36
N GLN A 399 14.95 1.33 20.47
CA GLN A 399 13.96 0.60 19.71
C GLN A 399 12.56 1.13 20.00
N LEU A 400 11.87 1.58 18.96
CA LEU A 400 10.47 1.99 19.07
C LEU A 400 9.57 0.76 19.19
N HIS A 401 8.49 0.90 19.97
CA HIS A 401 7.43 -0.07 20.07
C HIS A 401 6.26 0.36 19.20
N ALA A 402 5.90 -0.46 18.21
CA ALA A 402 4.76 -0.20 17.35
C ALA A 402 3.43 -0.43 18.09
N ASP A 403 2.37 0.24 17.64
CA ASP A 403 1.00 0.04 18.20
C ASP A 403 0.51 -1.41 17.99
N PHE A 404 1.07 -2.13 17.02
CA PHE A 404 0.75 -3.53 16.70
C PHE A 404 1.96 -4.25 16.07
N GLU A 405 1.99 -5.57 16.22
CA GLU A 405 3.02 -6.44 15.63
C GLU A 405 2.35 -7.34 14.57
N PHE A 406 2.34 -6.87 13.33
CA PHE A 406 1.71 -7.60 12.22
C PHE A 406 2.71 -8.30 11.30
N THR A 407 2.27 -9.42 10.74
CA THR A 407 2.85 -10.00 9.52
C THR A 407 1.87 -9.75 8.39
N ARG A 408 2.29 -8.94 7.41
CA ARG A 408 1.46 -8.59 6.25
C ARG A 408 1.61 -9.62 5.15
N LEU A 409 0.48 -10.13 4.69
CA LEU A 409 0.31 -10.99 3.54
C LEU A 409 -0.28 -10.16 2.40
N ALA A 410 0.56 -9.42 1.66
CA ALA A 410 0.10 -8.58 0.55
C ALA A 410 -0.12 -9.43 -0.69
N ILE A 411 -1.38 -9.59 -1.12
CA ILE A 411 -1.75 -10.48 -2.23
C ILE A 411 -1.58 -9.74 -3.57
N PRO A 412 -0.67 -10.15 -4.48
CA PRO A 412 -0.59 -9.62 -5.83
C PRO A 412 -1.89 -9.82 -6.61
N ARG A 413 -2.24 -8.83 -7.45
CA ARG A 413 -3.50 -8.84 -8.19
C ARG A 413 -3.46 -9.79 -9.36
N ARG A 414 -4.45 -10.68 -9.48
CA ARG A 414 -4.64 -11.65 -10.57
C ARG A 414 -3.53 -12.72 -10.67
N VAL A 415 -2.76 -12.97 -9.57
CA VAL A 415 -1.61 -13.89 -9.59
C VAL A 415 -1.95 -15.22 -8.91
N TYR A 416 -2.50 -15.16 -7.71
CA TYR A 416 -2.75 -16.36 -6.91
C TYR A 416 -4.23 -16.75 -6.95
N THR A 417 -4.45 -18.08 -7.03
CA THR A 417 -5.78 -18.72 -7.03
C THR A 417 -6.19 -19.11 -5.61
N GLN A 418 -7.44 -19.60 -5.46
CA GLN A 418 -7.93 -20.11 -4.18
C GLN A 418 -7.03 -21.20 -3.59
N ALA A 419 -6.48 -22.11 -4.39
CA ALA A 419 -5.58 -23.15 -3.90
C ALA A 419 -4.32 -22.59 -3.22
N HIS A 420 -3.79 -21.46 -3.71
CA HIS A 420 -2.68 -20.79 -3.03
C HIS A 420 -3.11 -20.17 -1.70
N LEU A 421 -4.34 -19.64 -1.63
CA LEU A 421 -4.90 -19.09 -0.38
C LEU A 421 -5.12 -20.21 0.66
N ASP A 422 -5.51 -21.40 0.23
CA ASP A 422 -5.63 -22.58 1.09
C ASP A 422 -4.27 -22.98 1.66
N VAL A 423 -3.21 -23.00 0.85
CA VAL A 423 -1.84 -23.27 1.33
C VAL A 423 -1.40 -22.23 2.38
N ILE A 424 -1.77 -20.96 2.19
CA ILE A 424 -1.46 -19.89 3.18
C ILE A 424 -2.17 -20.17 4.51
N ALA A 425 -3.47 -20.51 4.46
CA ALA A 425 -4.25 -20.81 5.65
C ALA A 425 -3.69 -22.06 6.37
N ASP A 426 -3.41 -23.13 5.64
CA ASP A 426 -2.88 -24.38 6.21
C ASP A 426 -1.49 -24.18 6.83
N ALA A 427 -0.63 -23.37 6.22
CA ALA A 427 0.67 -23.02 6.79
C ALA A 427 0.54 -22.25 8.11
N LEU A 428 -0.37 -21.27 8.19
CA LEU A 428 -0.63 -20.53 9.43
C LEU A 428 -1.20 -21.43 10.53
N ILE A 429 -2.07 -22.40 10.18
CA ILE A 429 -2.62 -23.38 11.13
C ILE A 429 -1.49 -24.28 11.67
N ALA A 430 -0.63 -24.81 10.81
CA ALA A 430 0.51 -25.63 11.21
C ALA A 430 1.50 -24.86 12.10
N ILE A 431 1.73 -23.58 11.80
CA ILE A 431 2.57 -22.70 12.64
C ILE A 431 1.91 -22.49 14.01
N LYS A 432 0.60 -22.26 14.06
CA LYS A 432 -0.15 -22.11 15.32
C LYS A 432 -0.03 -23.31 16.24
N GLU A 433 -0.06 -24.52 15.69
CA GLU A 433 0.06 -25.75 16.48
C GLU A 433 1.39 -25.87 17.24
N ARG A 434 2.47 -25.31 16.68
CA ARG A 434 3.81 -25.29 17.28
C ARG A 434 4.28 -23.91 17.72
N ALA A 435 3.38 -22.95 17.85
CA ALA A 435 3.70 -21.54 18.11
C ALA A 435 4.64 -21.35 19.33
N LYS A 436 4.47 -22.15 20.38
CA LYS A 436 5.25 -22.08 21.63
C LYS A 436 6.74 -22.40 21.44
N ASP A 437 7.10 -23.13 20.38
CA ASP A 437 8.47 -23.55 20.09
C ASP A 437 9.20 -22.53 19.21
N ILE A 438 8.48 -21.52 18.70
CA ILE A 438 9.04 -20.50 17.83
C ILE A 438 9.75 -19.45 18.66
N LYS A 439 10.96 -19.10 18.25
CA LYS A 439 11.82 -18.12 18.88
C LYS A 439 11.77 -16.79 18.15
N GLY A 440 12.10 -15.72 18.88
CA GLY A 440 12.31 -14.40 18.30
C GLY A 440 13.67 -14.28 17.62
N TYR A 441 13.96 -13.08 17.13
CA TYR A 441 15.19 -12.76 16.40
C TYR A 441 15.84 -11.52 17.01
N ARG A 442 17.18 -11.42 16.90
CA ARG A 442 17.93 -10.21 17.22
C ARG A 442 18.65 -9.70 15.97
N ILE A 443 18.78 -8.37 15.87
CA ILE A 443 19.52 -7.73 14.80
C ILE A 443 21.01 -7.83 15.12
N THR A 444 21.79 -8.29 14.13
CA THR A 444 23.26 -8.37 14.22
C THR A 444 23.94 -7.27 13.42
N TRP A 445 23.23 -6.70 12.46
CA TRP A 445 23.66 -5.54 11.68
C TRP A 445 22.45 -4.84 11.08
N GLU A 446 22.46 -3.52 11.02
CA GLU A 446 21.42 -2.73 10.35
C GLU A 446 21.99 -1.47 9.68
N PRO A 447 21.38 -0.99 8.59
CA PRO A 447 21.69 0.31 8.01
C PRO A 447 21.07 1.44 8.85
N PRO A 448 21.54 2.72 8.65
CA PRO A 448 21.07 3.85 9.47
C PRO A 448 19.59 4.23 9.25
N ILE A 449 18.99 3.84 8.14
CA ILE A 449 17.58 4.11 7.78
C ILE A 449 16.95 2.91 7.08
N LEU A 450 15.62 2.74 7.22
CA LEU A 450 14.85 1.71 6.53
C LEU A 450 15.45 0.30 6.72
N ARG A 451 15.81 -0.02 7.98
CA ARG A 451 16.58 -1.21 8.34
C ARG A 451 15.96 -2.54 7.87
N HIS A 452 14.63 -2.63 7.88
CA HIS A 452 13.91 -3.86 7.52
C HIS A 452 14.24 -4.39 6.12
N PHE A 453 14.67 -3.52 5.18
CA PHE A 453 15.07 -3.94 3.84
C PHE A 453 16.43 -4.65 3.79
N GLN A 454 17.32 -4.42 4.76
CA GLN A 454 18.72 -4.84 4.64
C GLN A 454 19.30 -5.48 5.91
N ALA A 455 18.67 -5.31 7.07
CA ALA A 455 19.22 -5.80 8.33
C ALA A 455 19.53 -7.29 8.30
N HIS A 456 20.56 -7.68 9.05
CA HIS A 456 20.89 -9.08 9.30
C HIS A 456 20.36 -9.47 10.69
N LEU A 457 19.77 -10.66 10.76
CA LEU A 457 19.21 -11.20 12.00
C LEU A 457 19.80 -12.58 12.30
N GLU A 458 19.65 -12.99 13.56
CA GLU A 458 19.87 -14.36 14.00
C GLU A 458 18.82 -14.74 15.06
N PRO A 459 18.48 -16.04 15.19
CA PRO A 459 17.55 -16.49 16.23
C PRO A 459 18.12 -16.19 17.63
N VAL A 460 17.26 -15.84 18.59
CA VAL A 460 17.63 -15.80 20.01
C VAL A 460 17.77 -17.24 20.54
N GLU A 461 18.67 -17.43 21.54
CA GLU A 461 18.97 -18.76 22.09
C GLU A 461 17.80 -19.43 22.84
#